data_ca2f6a537cf7c3f17768b2c1947b028d
#
_entry.id   ca2f6a537cf7c3f17768b2c1947b028d
#
_cell.length_a   1.000
_cell.length_b   1.000
_cell.length_c   1.000
_cell.angle_alpha   90.00
_cell.angle_beta   90.00
_cell.angle_gamma   90.00
#
_symmetry.space_group_name_H-M   'P 1'
#
loop_
_entity.id
_entity.type
_entity.pdbx_description
1 polymer ?
#
loop_
_entity_poly.entity_id
_entity_poly.type
_entity_poly.pdbx_seq_one_letter_code
_entity_poly.pdbx_strand_id
1 'polypeptide(L)'
;MKICLLGDTHFGVRNDSKIFHKYMENFYTEVFFPALKERGVDQIIQLGDLFDRRKYINFYTLEQSKRYFFDVIEREGFVMYSLLGNHDIFWREKLDVNSPTLLLEAYKNIHIIQEPVVLDNADVIPWLCKDNEKQIHEFIDKSTRPYCFGHFELKGFEMSKGIENHEGMDPSVLAKYKQVFSGHFHTKSNKGNIMYLGTPY
;
A
#
# COMPACT_ATOMS: atom_id res chain seq x y z
N MET A 1 4.64 -1.75 -19.96
CA MET A 1 3.91 -2.54 -18.94
C MET A 1 2.81 -1.67 -18.37
N LYS A 2 1.65 -2.24 -18.07
CA LYS A 2 0.55 -1.55 -17.37
C LYS A 2 0.46 -2.13 -15.97
N ILE A 3 0.48 -1.27 -14.97
CA ILE A 3 0.34 -1.64 -13.56
C ILE A 3 -0.85 -0.93 -12.93
N CYS A 4 -1.46 -1.53 -11.94
CA CYS A 4 -2.44 -0.89 -11.08
C CYS A 4 -1.77 -0.46 -9.77
N LEU A 5 -1.91 0.79 -9.40
CA LEU A 5 -1.56 1.25 -8.06
C LEU A 5 -2.84 1.25 -7.20
N LEU A 6 -2.78 0.62 -6.06
CA LEU A 6 -3.88 0.51 -5.10
C LEU A 6 -3.43 1.12 -3.77
N GLY A 7 -4.16 2.11 -3.29
CA GLY A 7 -3.91 2.72 -1.98
C GLY A 7 -4.38 1.84 -0.82
N ASP A 8 -4.39 2.41 0.33
CA ASP A 8 -4.67 1.81 1.63
C ASP A 8 -6.02 1.09 1.67
N THR A 9 -6.01 -0.23 1.73
CA THR A 9 -7.24 -1.05 1.66
C THR A 9 -7.92 -1.21 3.01
N HIS A 10 -7.15 -1.19 4.10
CA HIS A 10 -7.62 -1.29 5.48
C HIS A 10 -8.71 -2.35 5.68
N PHE A 11 -8.45 -3.59 5.27
CA PHE A 11 -9.40 -4.69 5.54
C PHE A 11 -9.70 -4.78 7.04
N GLY A 12 -10.98 -4.63 7.41
CA GLY A 12 -11.44 -4.54 8.80
C GLY A 12 -11.75 -3.13 9.29
N VAL A 13 -11.63 -2.12 8.43
CA VAL A 13 -12.02 -0.74 8.75
C VAL A 13 -13.47 -0.65 9.23
N ARG A 14 -13.79 0.41 9.97
CA ARG A 14 -15.09 0.63 10.60
C ARG A 14 -15.51 -0.52 11.54
N ASN A 15 -14.54 -1.01 12.33
CA ASN A 15 -14.74 -2.04 13.33
C ASN A 15 -15.29 -3.36 12.76
N ASP A 16 -14.69 -3.83 11.66
CA ASP A 16 -15.06 -5.07 10.96
C ASP A 16 -16.53 -5.11 10.50
N SER A 17 -17.04 -3.96 10.07
CA SER A 17 -18.44 -3.82 9.67
C SER A 17 -18.81 -4.76 8.52
N LYS A 18 -19.81 -5.64 8.74
CA LYS A 18 -20.32 -6.55 7.70
C LYS A 18 -20.90 -5.80 6.49
N ILE A 19 -21.53 -4.65 6.71
CA ILE A 19 -22.07 -3.81 5.64
C ILE A 19 -20.92 -3.27 4.80
N PHE A 20 -19.83 -2.85 5.44
CA PHE A 20 -18.67 -2.32 4.75
C PHE A 20 -17.90 -3.42 3.99
N HIS A 21 -17.78 -4.62 4.56
CA HIS A 21 -17.25 -5.78 3.84
C HIS A 21 -18.07 -6.10 2.58
N LYS A 22 -19.40 -6.02 2.66
CA LYS A 22 -20.24 -6.23 1.46
C LYS A 22 -20.02 -5.16 0.41
N TYR A 23 -19.84 -3.91 0.82
CA TYR A 23 -19.48 -2.82 -0.08
C TYR A 23 -18.13 -3.07 -0.76
N MET A 24 -17.11 -3.44 0.00
CA MET A 24 -15.77 -3.76 -0.53
C MET A 24 -15.83 -4.98 -1.47
N GLU A 25 -16.57 -6.03 -1.10
CA GLU A 25 -16.78 -7.19 -1.97
C GLU A 25 -17.34 -6.76 -3.34
N ASN A 26 -18.45 -6.02 -3.35
CA ASN A 26 -19.04 -5.53 -4.58
C ASN A 26 -18.06 -4.67 -5.40
N PHE A 27 -17.34 -3.77 -4.76
CA PHE A 27 -16.34 -2.96 -5.44
C PHE A 27 -15.25 -3.83 -6.11
N TYR A 28 -14.65 -4.78 -5.38
CA TYR A 28 -13.58 -5.60 -5.93
C TYR A 28 -14.07 -6.55 -7.01
N THR A 29 -15.22 -7.20 -6.80
CA THR A 29 -15.72 -8.22 -7.72
C THR A 29 -16.43 -7.64 -8.95
N GLU A 30 -17.12 -6.52 -8.83
CA GLU A 30 -17.94 -5.95 -9.90
C GLU A 30 -17.24 -4.80 -10.65
N VAL A 31 -16.26 -4.13 -10.02
CA VAL A 31 -15.60 -2.96 -10.59
C VAL A 31 -14.10 -3.18 -10.77
N PHE A 32 -13.38 -3.45 -9.68
CA PHE A 32 -11.92 -3.44 -9.67
C PHE A 32 -11.30 -4.53 -10.57
N PHE A 33 -11.56 -5.80 -10.29
CA PHE A 33 -10.99 -6.89 -11.09
C PHE A 33 -11.48 -6.91 -12.54
N PRO A 34 -12.78 -6.68 -12.84
CA PRO A 34 -13.21 -6.51 -14.22
C PRO A 34 -12.49 -5.40 -14.98
N ALA A 35 -12.28 -4.24 -14.32
CA ALA A 35 -11.55 -3.13 -14.92
C ALA A 35 -10.07 -3.44 -15.19
N LEU A 36 -9.40 -4.22 -14.33
CA LEU A 36 -8.04 -4.68 -14.59
C LEU A 36 -7.98 -5.58 -15.82
N LYS A 37 -8.88 -6.54 -15.91
CA LYS A 37 -8.97 -7.46 -17.08
C LYS A 37 -9.24 -6.71 -18.37
N GLU A 38 -10.22 -5.82 -18.37
CA GLU A 38 -10.58 -5.00 -19.54
C GLU A 38 -9.39 -4.17 -20.05
N ARG A 39 -8.57 -3.66 -19.13
CA ARG A 39 -7.39 -2.85 -19.45
C ARG A 39 -6.13 -3.65 -19.74
N GLY A 40 -6.18 -4.97 -19.58
CA GLY A 40 -5.01 -5.84 -19.71
C GLY A 40 -3.93 -5.51 -18.70
N VAL A 41 -4.32 -5.32 -17.44
CA VAL A 41 -3.44 -5.09 -16.28
C VAL A 41 -3.38 -6.38 -15.49
N ASP A 42 -2.19 -6.92 -15.29
CA ASP A 42 -1.93 -8.16 -14.58
C ASP A 42 -1.10 -7.97 -13.29
N GLN A 43 -0.59 -6.77 -13.07
CA GLN A 43 0.21 -6.44 -11.90
C GLN A 43 -0.45 -5.36 -11.05
N ILE A 44 -0.46 -5.60 -9.74
CA ILE A 44 -0.99 -4.68 -8.73
C ILE A 44 0.16 -4.31 -7.78
N ILE A 45 0.37 -3.03 -7.55
CA ILE A 45 1.23 -2.54 -6.46
C ILE A 45 0.33 -1.91 -5.42
N GLN A 46 0.17 -2.58 -4.29
CA GLN A 46 -0.59 -2.11 -3.14
C GLN A 46 0.34 -1.34 -2.21
N LEU A 47 -0.02 -0.09 -1.90
CA LEU A 47 0.87 0.91 -1.31
C LEU A 47 0.88 0.90 0.23
N GLY A 48 0.65 -0.23 0.87
CA GLY A 48 0.69 -0.38 2.33
C GLY A 48 -0.68 -0.23 2.99
N ASP A 49 -0.71 -0.46 4.30
CA ASP A 49 -1.94 -0.47 5.11
C ASP A 49 -3.01 -1.42 4.55
N LEU A 50 -2.59 -2.67 4.37
CA LEU A 50 -3.43 -3.72 3.83
C LEU A 50 -4.57 -4.07 4.81
N PHE A 51 -4.23 -4.19 6.10
CA PHE A 51 -5.17 -4.43 7.19
C PHE A 51 -5.31 -3.21 8.11
N ASP A 52 -6.51 -3.04 8.68
CA ASP A 52 -6.83 -1.87 9.50
C ASP A 52 -6.13 -1.86 10.87
N ARG A 53 -5.86 -3.04 11.44
CA ARG A 53 -5.34 -3.14 12.81
C ARG A 53 -3.99 -3.80 12.88
N ARG A 54 -3.09 -3.20 13.66
CA ARG A 54 -1.70 -3.63 13.83
C ARG A 54 -1.51 -4.97 14.54
N LYS A 55 -2.30 -5.24 15.60
CA LYS A 55 -1.98 -6.28 16.59
C LYS A 55 -2.84 -7.52 16.49
N TYR A 56 -3.94 -7.46 15.78
CA TYR A 56 -4.86 -8.58 15.61
C TYR A 56 -5.73 -8.39 14.39
N ILE A 57 -6.25 -9.48 13.89
CA ILE A 57 -7.26 -9.48 12.83
C ILE A 57 -8.49 -10.23 13.29
N ASN A 58 -9.66 -9.71 12.92
CA ASN A 58 -10.91 -10.42 13.10
C ASN A 58 -10.99 -11.58 12.09
N PHE A 59 -11.30 -12.79 12.53
CA PHE A 59 -11.37 -13.96 11.63
C PHE A 59 -12.40 -13.81 10.52
N TYR A 60 -13.51 -13.12 10.77
CA TYR A 60 -14.48 -12.80 9.73
C TYR A 60 -13.87 -11.88 8.67
N THR A 61 -13.15 -10.84 9.08
CA THR A 61 -12.44 -9.94 8.17
C THR A 61 -11.41 -10.69 7.34
N LEU A 62 -10.62 -11.55 7.96
CA LEU A 62 -9.62 -12.36 7.26
C LEU A 62 -10.26 -13.28 6.22
N GLU A 63 -11.31 -13.99 6.60
CA GLU A 63 -12.03 -14.90 5.71
C GLU A 63 -12.67 -14.13 4.54
N GLN A 64 -13.33 -13.00 4.81
CA GLN A 64 -13.96 -12.20 3.76
C GLN A 64 -12.93 -11.60 2.81
N SER A 65 -11.84 -10.99 3.32
CA SER A 65 -10.78 -10.42 2.49
C SER A 65 -10.08 -11.48 1.63
N LYS A 66 -9.86 -12.69 2.17
CA LYS A 66 -9.38 -13.81 1.35
C LYS A 66 -10.33 -14.09 0.21
N ARG A 67 -11.59 -14.33 0.50
CA ARG A 67 -12.60 -14.74 -0.47
C ARG A 67 -12.81 -13.77 -1.63
N TYR A 68 -12.94 -12.47 -1.37
CA TYR A 68 -13.26 -11.50 -2.42
C TYR A 68 -12.04 -10.74 -2.98
N PHE A 69 -10.85 -10.91 -2.40
CA PHE A 69 -9.66 -10.20 -2.86
C PHE A 69 -8.47 -11.14 -3.08
N PHE A 70 -7.88 -11.76 -2.05
CA PHE A 70 -6.64 -12.51 -2.20
C PHE A 70 -6.80 -13.80 -3.02
N ASP A 71 -7.86 -14.58 -2.79
CA ASP A 71 -8.16 -15.79 -3.56
C ASP A 71 -8.47 -15.44 -5.02
N VAL A 72 -9.04 -14.25 -5.28
CA VAL A 72 -9.29 -13.78 -6.65
C VAL A 72 -7.97 -13.45 -7.34
N ILE A 73 -7.04 -12.77 -6.66
CA ILE A 73 -5.69 -12.47 -7.19
C ILE A 73 -5.01 -13.77 -7.63
N GLU A 74 -5.00 -14.80 -6.77
CA GLU A 74 -4.36 -16.08 -7.09
C GLU A 74 -5.09 -16.82 -8.23
N ARG A 75 -6.41 -16.97 -8.12
CA ARG A 75 -7.23 -17.70 -9.10
C ARG A 75 -7.18 -17.09 -10.49
N GLU A 76 -7.19 -15.76 -10.59
CA GLU A 76 -7.21 -15.04 -11.85
C GLU A 76 -5.81 -14.77 -12.43
N GLY A 77 -4.76 -15.15 -11.70
CA GLY A 77 -3.37 -15.03 -12.15
C GLY A 77 -2.77 -13.62 -12.08
N PHE A 78 -3.36 -12.72 -11.29
CA PHE A 78 -2.72 -11.44 -11.01
C PHE A 78 -1.47 -11.61 -10.15
N VAL A 79 -0.49 -10.74 -10.31
CA VAL A 79 0.66 -10.63 -9.41
C VAL A 79 0.49 -9.39 -8.55
N MET A 80 0.58 -9.51 -7.24
CA MET A 80 0.51 -8.39 -6.33
C MET A 80 1.81 -8.20 -5.56
N TYR A 81 2.32 -6.98 -5.56
CA TYR A 81 3.37 -6.52 -4.67
C TYR A 81 2.72 -5.63 -3.61
N SER A 82 2.79 -6.03 -2.34
CA SER A 82 2.21 -5.27 -1.23
C SER A 82 3.31 -4.69 -0.37
N LEU A 83 3.37 -3.37 -0.28
CA LEU A 83 4.26 -2.70 0.65
C LEU A 83 3.73 -2.85 2.07
N LEU A 84 4.64 -2.83 3.04
CA LEU A 84 4.23 -2.68 4.43
C LEU A 84 3.92 -1.20 4.70
N GLY A 85 2.74 -0.95 5.25
CA GLY A 85 2.35 0.33 5.82
C GLY A 85 2.47 0.32 7.35
N ASN A 86 2.16 1.44 7.98
CA ASN A 86 2.26 1.56 9.43
C ASN A 86 1.18 0.76 10.20
N HIS A 87 0.06 0.40 9.56
CA HIS A 87 -0.96 -0.48 10.15
C HIS A 87 -0.63 -1.97 10.00
N ASP A 88 0.28 -2.33 9.11
CA ASP A 88 0.64 -3.73 8.87
C ASP A 88 1.64 -4.28 9.89
N ILE A 89 2.39 -3.42 10.58
CA ILE A 89 3.49 -3.80 11.47
C ILE A 89 3.06 -3.84 12.95
N PHE A 90 3.52 -4.84 13.70
CA PHE A 90 3.20 -4.98 15.11
C PHE A 90 3.89 -3.91 15.98
N TRP A 91 5.19 -3.74 15.82
CA TRP A 91 5.99 -2.71 16.48
C TRP A 91 6.00 -1.44 15.65
N ARG A 92 5.91 -0.27 16.29
CA ARG A 92 5.92 1.01 15.55
C ARG A 92 7.19 1.26 14.77
N GLU A 93 8.31 0.75 15.26
CA GLU A 93 9.66 1.08 14.81
C GLU A 93 10.37 -0.09 14.12
N LYS A 94 9.66 -1.19 13.82
CA LYS A 94 10.23 -2.39 13.21
C LYS A 94 9.24 -3.09 12.28
N LEU A 95 9.74 -3.63 11.16
CA LEU A 95 8.94 -4.34 10.16
C LEU A 95 8.95 -5.86 10.32
N ASP A 96 9.77 -6.41 11.22
CA ASP A 96 10.05 -7.84 11.39
C ASP A 96 8.79 -8.69 11.69
N VAL A 97 7.85 -8.15 12.45
CA VAL A 97 6.56 -8.79 12.72
C VAL A 97 5.44 -7.99 12.05
N ASN A 98 4.89 -8.52 10.97
CA ASN A 98 3.87 -7.85 10.19
C ASN A 98 2.74 -8.81 9.75
N SER A 99 1.53 -8.29 9.66
CA SER A 99 0.35 -9.08 9.35
C SER A 99 0.33 -9.63 7.91
N PRO A 100 0.74 -8.88 6.85
CA PRO A 100 0.72 -9.41 5.49
C PRO A 100 1.61 -10.65 5.32
N THR A 101 2.84 -10.64 5.85
CA THR A 101 3.72 -11.82 5.77
C THR A 101 3.10 -13.02 6.47
N LEU A 102 2.60 -12.85 7.70
CA LEU A 102 2.03 -13.94 8.48
C LEU A 102 0.74 -14.54 7.89
N LEU A 103 -0.08 -13.72 7.24
CA LEU A 103 -1.42 -14.11 6.80
C LEU A 103 -1.50 -14.53 5.34
N LEU A 104 -0.52 -14.09 4.52
CA LEU A 104 -0.55 -14.27 3.06
C LEU A 104 0.59 -15.14 2.52
N GLU A 105 1.42 -15.73 3.38
CA GLU A 105 2.55 -16.60 2.99
C GLU A 105 2.15 -17.75 2.03
N ALA A 106 0.92 -18.22 2.13
CA ALA A 106 0.43 -19.31 1.28
C ALA A 106 0.20 -18.91 -0.19
N TYR A 107 0.04 -17.62 -0.48
CA TYR A 107 -0.21 -17.11 -1.82
C TYR A 107 1.09 -16.93 -2.60
N LYS A 108 1.25 -17.66 -3.71
CA LYS A 108 2.51 -17.68 -4.48
C LYS A 108 2.75 -16.43 -5.31
N ASN A 109 1.69 -15.73 -5.67
CA ASN A 109 1.71 -14.54 -6.52
C ASN A 109 1.45 -13.23 -5.75
N ILE A 110 1.51 -13.29 -4.41
CA ILE A 110 1.49 -12.13 -3.52
C ILE A 110 2.86 -11.98 -2.87
N HIS A 111 3.54 -10.88 -3.16
CA HIS A 111 4.88 -10.61 -2.69
C HIS A 111 4.87 -9.44 -1.69
N ILE A 112 5.31 -9.68 -0.46
CA ILE A 112 5.35 -8.65 0.58
C ILE A 112 6.70 -7.95 0.53
N ILE A 113 6.66 -6.62 0.33
CA ILE A 113 7.84 -5.76 0.25
C ILE A 113 8.16 -5.23 1.64
N GLN A 114 9.19 -5.79 2.27
CA GLN A 114 9.66 -5.44 3.62
C GLN A 114 10.89 -4.54 3.59
N GLU A 115 11.61 -4.51 2.47
CA GLU A 115 12.79 -3.70 2.24
C GLU A 115 12.66 -2.92 0.94
N PRO A 116 13.38 -1.80 0.76
CA PRO A 116 13.38 -1.08 -0.49
C PRO A 116 13.88 -1.96 -1.65
N VAL A 117 13.11 -2.02 -2.73
CA VAL A 117 13.45 -2.80 -3.92
C VAL A 117 13.22 -2.00 -5.19
N VAL A 118 13.82 -2.46 -6.29
CA VAL A 118 13.56 -1.92 -7.62
C VAL A 118 12.62 -2.87 -8.36
N LEU A 119 11.49 -2.37 -8.82
CA LEU A 119 10.60 -3.07 -9.74
C LEU A 119 10.56 -2.29 -11.06
N ASP A 120 11.10 -2.87 -12.12
CA ASP A 120 11.26 -2.21 -13.42
C ASP A 120 11.95 -0.84 -13.34
N ASN A 121 11.19 0.23 -13.61
CA ASN A 121 11.67 1.62 -13.60
C ASN A 121 11.30 2.38 -12.33
N ALA A 122 10.86 1.69 -11.29
CA ALA A 122 10.41 2.31 -10.06
C ALA A 122 11.14 1.76 -8.84
N ASP A 123 11.40 2.62 -7.91
CA ASP A 123 11.72 2.26 -6.54
C ASP A 123 10.43 1.98 -5.78
N VAL A 124 10.41 0.90 -5.02
CA VAL A 124 9.27 0.49 -4.18
C VAL A 124 9.74 0.43 -2.75
N ILE A 125 9.18 1.29 -1.91
CA ILE A 125 9.71 1.58 -0.58
C ILE A 125 8.61 1.38 0.46
N PRO A 126 8.78 0.43 1.41
CA PRO A 126 7.82 0.21 2.50
C PRO A 126 7.84 1.36 3.50
N TRP A 127 7.00 1.27 4.53
CA TRP A 127 6.93 2.23 5.63
C TRP A 127 8.32 2.54 6.21
N LEU A 128 8.63 3.84 6.28
CA LEU A 128 9.84 4.32 6.91
C LEU A 128 9.64 4.38 8.42
N CYS A 129 10.51 3.68 9.16
CA CYS A 129 10.56 3.72 10.60
C CYS A 129 12.01 3.77 11.08
N LYS A 130 12.23 3.92 12.37
CA LYS A 130 13.58 4.10 12.95
C LYS A 130 14.56 2.98 12.59
N ASP A 131 14.06 1.75 12.47
CA ASP A 131 14.90 0.57 12.20
C ASP A 131 15.47 0.54 10.78
N ASN A 132 14.74 1.09 9.79
CA ASN A 132 15.12 1.08 8.38
C ASN A 132 15.43 2.46 7.78
N GLU A 133 15.34 3.54 8.54
CA GLU A 133 15.49 4.92 8.07
C GLU A 133 16.79 5.12 7.29
N LYS A 134 17.91 4.69 7.86
CA LYS A 134 19.22 4.81 7.21
C LYS A 134 19.28 4.06 5.88
N GLN A 135 18.80 2.83 5.85
CA GLN A 135 18.77 1.99 4.65
C GLN A 135 17.92 2.65 3.54
N ILE A 136 16.75 3.17 3.90
CA ILE A 136 15.85 3.83 2.93
C ILE A 136 16.50 5.09 2.37
N HIS A 137 17.09 5.94 3.19
CA HIS A 137 17.78 7.15 2.71
C HIS A 137 18.95 6.80 1.79
N GLU A 138 19.80 5.84 2.16
CA GLU A 138 20.89 5.38 1.29
C GLU A 138 20.38 4.78 -0.03
N PHE A 139 19.26 4.07 0.00
CA PHE A 139 18.64 3.52 -1.21
C PHE A 139 18.13 4.63 -2.12
N ILE A 140 17.40 5.60 -1.58
CA ILE A 140 16.92 6.76 -2.33
C ILE A 140 18.09 7.52 -2.94
N ASP A 141 19.13 7.82 -2.17
CA ASP A 141 20.29 8.60 -2.63
C ASP A 141 21.00 7.96 -3.82
N LYS A 142 21.15 6.64 -3.80
CA LYS A 142 21.81 5.86 -4.86
C LYS A 142 20.90 5.62 -6.09
N SER A 143 19.60 5.77 -5.96
CA SER A 143 18.68 5.47 -7.05
C SER A 143 18.76 6.48 -8.21
N THR A 144 18.58 5.94 -9.42
CA THR A 144 18.45 6.70 -10.66
C THR A 144 17.09 6.46 -11.34
N ARG A 145 16.15 5.82 -10.64
CA ARG A 145 14.84 5.50 -11.20
C ARG A 145 13.97 6.74 -11.30
N PRO A 146 13.13 6.84 -12.33
CA PRO A 146 12.26 8.02 -12.53
C PRO A 146 11.00 7.99 -11.64
N TYR A 147 10.60 6.81 -11.14
CA TYR A 147 9.37 6.63 -10.36
C TYR A 147 9.65 6.07 -8.98
N CYS A 148 8.81 6.44 -8.02
CA CYS A 148 8.84 5.89 -6.67
C CYS A 148 7.41 5.56 -6.22
N PHE A 149 7.23 4.37 -5.66
CA PHE A 149 6.00 3.92 -5.02
C PHE A 149 6.30 3.66 -3.55
N GLY A 150 5.53 4.26 -2.64
CA GLY A 150 5.84 4.12 -1.23
C GLY A 150 4.65 4.29 -0.31
N HIS A 151 4.93 4.13 0.98
CA HIS A 151 4.00 4.43 2.06
C HIS A 151 4.66 5.45 2.97
N PHE A 152 4.47 6.73 2.64
CA PHE A 152 5.22 7.82 3.27
C PHE A 152 4.32 8.72 4.12
N GLU A 153 4.84 9.13 5.28
CA GLU A 153 4.33 10.26 6.04
C GLU A 153 5.15 11.50 5.68
N LEU A 154 4.56 12.44 4.93
CA LEU A 154 5.27 13.62 4.45
C LEU A 154 4.70 14.90 5.04
N LYS A 155 5.59 15.83 5.40
CA LYS A 155 5.22 17.19 5.82
C LYS A 155 4.55 17.95 4.70
N GLY A 156 3.56 18.77 5.07
CA GLY A 156 2.92 19.70 4.14
C GLY A 156 1.86 19.09 3.26
N PHE A 157 1.44 17.86 3.51
CA PHE A 157 0.30 17.22 2.83
C PHE A 157 -0.92 17.11 3.75
N GLU A 158 -2.11 17.09 3.18
CA GLU A 158 -3.35 16.90 3.94
C GLU A 158 -3.48 15.45 4.44
N MET A 159 -3.54 15.28 5.77
CA MET A 159 -3.88 13.99 6.41
C MET A 159 -5.37 13.68 6.28
N SER A 160 -6.20 14.73 6.40
CA SER A 160 -7.65 14.73 6.25
C SER A 160 -8.10 16.12 5.81
N LYS A 161 -9.33 16.24 5.34
CA LYS A 161 -9.86 17.48 4.77
C LYS A 161 -9.59 18.70 5.68
N GLY A 162 -8.69 19.57 5.21
CA GLY A 162 -8.31 20.82 5.89
C GLY A 162 -7.31 20.67 7.04
N ILE A 163 -6.74 19.48 7.26
CA ILE A 163 -5.73 19.23 8.30
C ILE A 163 -4.42 18.83 7.63
N GLU A 164 -3.47 19.75 7.64
CA GLU A 164 -2.12 19.51 7.10
C GLU A 164 -1.24 18.78 8.11
N ASN A 165 -0.44 17.81 7.61
CA ASN A 165 0.57 17.15 8.41
C ASN A 165 1.84 18.02 8.55
N HIS A 166 2.26 18.26 9.77
CA HIS A 166 3.48 19.03 10.10
C HIS A 166 4.66 18.13 10.52
N GLU A 167 4.43 16.82 10.62
CA GLU A 167 5.43 15.81 10.99
C GLU A 167 5.85 14.97 9.79
N GLY A 168 6.72 13.99 10.01
CA GLY A 168 7.17 13.07 8.98
C GLY A 168 8.36 13.57 8.15
N MET A 169 8.63 12.88 7.08
CA MET A 169 9.79 13.11 6.20
C MET A 169 9.62 14.39 5.37
N ASP A 170 10.72 15.10 5.12
CA ASP A 170 10.72 16.23 4.21
C ASP A 170 10.52 15.77 2.76
N PRO A 171 9.53 16.31 2.02
CA PRO A 171 9.27 15.90 0.65
C PRO A 171 10.44 16.13 -0.31
N SER A 172 11.37 17.04 0.01
CA SER A 172 12.56 17.32 -0.82
C SER A 172 13.46 16.10 -1.03
N VAL A 173 13.47 15.13 -0.12
CA VAL A 173 14.16 13.84 -0.27
C VAL A 173 13.71 13.09 -1.52
N LEU A 174 12.44 13.27 -1.92
CA LEU A 174 11.84 12.63 -3.09
C LEU A 174 11.84 13.49 -4.35
N ALA A 175 12.44 14.69 -4.32
CA ALA A 175 12.40 15.65 -5.42
C ALA A 175 13.10 15.15 -6.69
N LYS A 176 14.03 14.20 -6.58
CA LYS A 176 14.75 13.61 -7.71
C LYS A 176 13.88 12.74 -8.62
N TYR A 177 12.78 12.18 -8.09
CA TYR A 177 11.88 11.35 -8.87
C TYR A 177 11.01 12.21 -9.80
N LYS A 178 10.75 11.69 -11.00
CA LYS A 178 9.80 12.32 -11.94
C LYS A 178 8.39 12.30 -11.37
N GLN A 179 8.01 11.21 -10.71
CA GLN A 179 6.72 11.04 -10.05
C GLN A 179 6.83 10.07 -8.88
N VAL A 180 6.18 10.43 -7.78
CA VAL A 180 6.03 9.61 -6.58
C VAL A 180 4.56 9.35 -6.34
N PHE A 181 4.20 8.10 -6.04
CA PHE A 181 2.86 7.71 -5.59
C PHE A 181 2.95 7.13 -4.20
N SER A 182 2.12 7.60 -3.30
CA SER A 182 2.14 7.17 -1.90
C SER A 182 0.77 6.74 -1.40
N GLY A 183 0.75 5.71 -0.54
CA GLY A 183 -0.29 5.44 0.44
C GLY A 183 -0.12 6.32 1.68
N HIS A 184 -0.75 5.96 2.78
CA HIS A 184 -0.78 6.55 4.11
C HIS A 184 -1.86 7.61 4.32
N PHE A 185 -1.94 8.65 3.52
CA PHE A 185 -3.01 9.63 3.68
C PHE A 185 -4.24 9.23 2.88
N HIS A 186 -5.38 9.16 3.58
CA HIS A 186 -6.63 8.62 3.03
C HIS A 186 -7.33 9.55 2.04
N THR A 187 -6.92 10.81 2.00
CA THR A 187 -7.42 11.81 1.05
C THR A 187 -6.51 11.87 -0.17
N LYS A 188 -7.09 11.72 -1.36
CA LYS A 188 -6.34 11.93 -2.61
C LYS A 188 -5.83 13.36 -2.68
N SER A 189 -4.52 13.53 -2.80
CA SER A 189 -3.89 14.85 -2.90
C SER A 189 -2.68 14.81 -3.83
N ASN A 190 -2.30 15.96 -4.36
CA ASN A 190 -1.15 16.11 -5.26
C ASN A 190 -0.43 17.42 -4.96
N LYS A 191 0.89 17.35 -4.78
CA LYS A 191 1.75 18.52 -4.60
C LYS A 191 3.12 18.26 -5.24
N GLY A 192 3.49 19.07 -6.23
CA GLY A 192 4.72 18.87 -7.01
C GLY A 192 4.70 17.54 -7.76
N ASN A 193 5.74 16.74 -7.55
CA ASN A 193 5.87 15.41 -8.13
C ASN A 193 5.30 14.27 -7.25
N ILE A 194 4.59 14.57 -6.17
CA ILE A 194 4.10 13.58 -5.20
C ILE A 194 2.57 13.53 -5.24
N MET A 195 2.02 12.32 -5.36
CA MET A 195 0.59 12.06 -5.35
C MET A 195 0.25 11.00 -4.28
N TYR A 196 -0.62 11.36 -3.36
CA TYR A 196 -1.32 10.41 -2.50
C TYR A 196 -2.56 9.88 -3.20
N LEU A 197 -2.72 8.56 -3.24
CA LEU A 197 -3.85 7.93 -3.94
C LEU A 197 -5.16 8.02 -3.14
N GLY A 198 -5.05 8.06 -1.83
CA GLY A 198 -6.18 7.89 -0.93
C GLY A 198 -6.64 6.43 -0.82
N THR A 199 -7.70 6.21 -0.06
CA THR A 199 -8.34 4.90 0.08
C THR A 199 -9.26 4.59 -1.10
N PRO A 200 -9.47 3.30 -1.45
CA PRO A 200 -10.39 2.91 -2.53
C PRO A 200 -11.88 2.96 -2.14
N TYR A 201 -12.21 3.50 -0.94
CA TYR A 201 -13.57 3.55 -0.39
C TYR A 201 -13.96 4.92 0.15
#